data_d2d371c38dd996482e58fa62f475d3a8
#
_entry.id   d2d371c38dd996482e58fa62f475d3a8
#
_cell.length_a   1.000
_cell.length_b   1.000
_cell.length_c   1.000
_cell.angle_alpha   90.00
_cell.angle_beta   90.00
_cell.angle_gamma   90.00
#
_symmetry.space_group_name_H-M   'P 1'
#
loop_
_entity.id
_entity.type
_entity.pdbx_description
1 polymer ?
#
loop_
_entity_poly.entity_id
_entity_poly.type
_entity_poly.pdbx_seq_one_letter_code
_entity_poly.pdbx_strand_id
1 'polypeptide(L)'
;GAFIEIEEGVEGLVHVSEMSWSTHLRSAQDFVKVGDDVEAIVLTLDRESRKMSLGIKQITPDPWTDITSKYPIGSKHNGIVRNFTNFGVFIELEEGIDGLVYISDLSWTKKVKHPSEVLTLGDKIDVIVLELDVEGRKLSLGHKHTKDNPWDKYENDFAVNTEHKTVLHEIVDKGATIHFNEDITAFVPLRHMEKEDGSKLVKGEEATFKIIEFNKEFKRVVAS
;
A
#
# COMPACT_ATOMS: atom_id res chain seq x y z
N GLY A 1 16.47 6.53 -24.11
CA GLY A 1 17.84 6.68 -23.66
C GLY A 1 18.38 8.09 -23.89
N ALA A 2 19.59 8.32 -23.48
CA ALA A 2 20.33 9.57 -23.69
C ALA A 2 21.65 9.29 -24.41
N PHE A 3 22.02 10.18 -25.31
CA PHE A 3 23.35 10.19 -25.89
C PHE A 3 24.27 11.04 -25.03
N ILE A 4 25.43 10.47 -24.70
CA ILE A 4 26.46 11.12 -23.90
C ILE A 4 27.71 11.28 -24.75
N GLU A 5 28.13 12.50 -24.91
CA GLU A 5 29.40 12.84 -25.57
C GLU A 5 30.54 12.71 -24.54
N ILE A 6 31.48 11.85 -24.82
CA ILE A 6 32.66 11.62 -23.97
C ILE A 6 33.76 12.52 -24.35
N GLU A 7 33.99 12.69 -25.66
CA GLU A 7 34.91 13.61 -26.28
C GLU A 7 34.37 13.99 -27.67
N GLU A 8 34.92 15.02 -28.28
CA GLU A 8 34.46 15.52 -29.55
C GLU A 8 34.37 14.40 -30.61
N GLY A 9 33.14 14.12 -31.09
CA GLY A 9 32.88 13.09 -32.10
C GLY A 9 32.78 11.65 -31.56
N VAL A 10 32.85 11.46 -30.23
CA VAL A 10 32.69 10.15 -29.60
C VAL A 10 31.48 10.17 -28.65
N GLU A 11 30.41 9.51 -29.06
CA GLU A 11 29.14 9.44 -28.32
C GLU A 11 28.81 8.02 -27.92
N GLY A 12 28.24 7.85 -26.75
CA GLY A 12 27.67 6.61 -26.27
C GLY A 12 26.21 6.76 -25.93
N LEU A 13 25.46 5.65 -26.02
CA LEU A 13 24.05 5.61 -25.64
C LEU A 13 23.90 5.00 -24.23
N VAL A 14 23.22 5.73 -23.36
CA VAL A 14 22.69 5.19 -22.11
C VAL A 14 21.21 4.89 -22.29
N HIS A 15 20.85 3.60 -22.23
CA HIS A 15 19.45 3.22 -22.21
C HIS A 15 18.82 3.62 -20.84
N VAL A 16 17.51 3.91 -20.83
CA VAL A 16 16.81 4.32 -19.58
C VAL A 16 16.96 3.29 -18.47
N SER A 17 16.98 2.02 -18.78
CA SER A 17 17.20 0.91 -17.83
C SER A 17 18.60 0.87 -17.20
N GLU A 18 19.57 1.58 -17.80
CA GLU A 18 20.96 1.66 -17.35
C GLU A 18 21.29 2.97 -16.62
N MET A 19 20.28 3.86 -16.46
CA MET A 19 20.45 5.16 -15.80
C MET A 19 20.36 5.07 -14.28
N SER A 20 19.43 4.29 -13.78
CA SER A 20 19.14 4.17 -12.35
C SER A 20 18.70 2.74 -12.00
N TRP A 21 18.92 2.35 -10.74
CA TRP A 21 18.34 1.13 -10.17
C TRP A 21 16.83 1.24 -9.96
N SER A 22 16.26 2.44 -9.97
CA SER A 22 14.81 2.67 -9.87
C SER A 22 14.08 2.15 -11.10
N THR A 23 13.01 1.39 -10.90
CA THR A 23 12.13 0.88 -11.96
C THR A 23 11.08 1.90 -12.41
N HIS A 24 11.01 3.07 -11.76
CA HIS A 24 10.01 4.11 -12.02
C HIS A 24 10.40 5.09 -13.11
N LEU A 25 11.64 5.05 -13.60
CA LEU A 25 12.09 5.87 -14.72
C LEU A 25 11.42 5.43 -16.03
N ARG A 26 10.64 6.32 -16.61
CA ARG A 26 9.95 6.10 -17.89
C ARG A 26 10.68 6.73 -19.06
N SER A 27 11.39 7.81 -18.79
CA SER A 27 12.12 8.60 -19.80
C SER A 27 13.49 8.99 -19.27
N ALA A 28 14.46 9.13 -20.19
CA ALA A 28 15.79 9.67 -19.87
C ALA A 28 15.72 11.08 -19.30
N GLN A 29 14.75 11.87 -19.71
CA GLN A 29 14.55 13.26 -19.25
C GLN A 29 14.12 13.34 -17.77
N ASP A 30 13.62 12.25 -17.21
CA ASP A 30 13.28 12.16 -15.77
C ASP A 30 14.53 12.11 -14.89
N PHE A 31 15.67 11.74 -15.48
CA PHE A 31 16.92 11.52 -14.77
C PHE A 31 18.03 12.52 -15.15
N VAL A 32 18.20 12.80 -16.46
CA VAL A 32 19.24 13.69 -16.99
C VAL A 32 18.66 14.72 -17.95
N LYS A 33 19.29 15.89 -18.02
CA LYS A 33 18.95 16.97 -18.93
C LYS A 33 20.09 17.20 -19.91
N VAL A 34 19.76 17.76 -21.08
CA VAL A 34 20.75 18.16 -22.05
C VAL A 34 21.68 19.25 -21.43
N GLY A 35 22.98 18.99 -21.48
CA GLY A 35 24.02 19.87 -20.90
C GLY A 35 24.47 19.46 -19.49
N ASP A 36 23.85 18.41 -18.89
CA ASP A 36 24.31 17.87 -17.61
C ASP A 36 25.62 17.09 -17.80
N ASP A 37 26.56 17.27 -16.85
CA ASP A 37 27.73 16.43 -16.73
C ASP A 37 27.39 15.16 -15.94
N VAL A 38 27.65 13.99 -16.51
CA VAL A 38 27.36 12.71 -15.91
C VAL A 38 28.57 11.78 -15.97
N GLU A 39 28.73 10.95 -14.95
CA GLU A 39 29.68 9.86 -14.97
C GLU A 39 29.00 8.59 -15.51
N ALA A 40 29.68 7.85 -16.38
CA ALA A 40 29.16 6.63 -16.95
C ALA A 40 30.27 5.59 -17.14
N ILE A 41 29.86 4.31 -17.13
CA ILE A 41 30.75 3.18 -17.37
C ILE A 41 30.47 2.64 -18.79
N VAL A 42 31.51 2.29 -19.52
CA VAL A 42 31.38 1.65 -20.83
C VAL A 42 30.94 0.19 -20.62
N LEU A 43 29.74 -0.16 -21.10
CA LEU A 43 29.20 -1.51 -21.02
C LEU A 43 29.61 -2.35 -22.23
N THR A 44 29.46 -1.80 -23.42
CA THR A 44 29.85 -2.45 -24.68
C THR A 44 30.46 -1.44 -25.64
N LEU A 45 31.46 -1.90 -26.39
CA LEU A 45 32.11 -1.12 -27.45
C LEU A 45 32.17 -1.97 -28.73
N ASP A 46 31.42 -1.58 -29.73
CA ASP A 46 31.47 -2.16 -31.07
C ASP A 46 32.20 -1.22 -32.01
N ARG A 47 33.44 -1.59 -32.36
CA ARG A 47 34.31 -0.81 -33.21
C ARG A 47 33.89 -0.84 -34.68
N GLU A 48 33.26 -1.91 -35.12
CA GLU A 48 32.86 -2.07 -36.52
C GLU A 48 31.65 -1.18 -36.83
N SER A 49 30.62 -1.23 -35.97
CA SER A 49 29.43 -0.39 -36.10
C SER A 49 29.58 1.01 -35.49
N ARG A 50 30.72 1.30 -34.83
CA ARG A 50 30.99 2.55 -34.10
C ARG A 50 29.90 2.89 -33.09
N LYS A 51 29.45 1.87 -32.34
CA LYS A 51 28.44 2.00 -31.29
C LYS A 51 29.03 1.73 -29.92
N MET A 52 28.65 2.54 -28.97
CA MET A 52 29.04 2.39 -27.58
C MET A 52 27.80 2.44 -26.68
N SER A 53 27.68 1.45 -25.79
CA SER A 53 26.67 1.46 -24.75
C SER A 53 27.30 1.83 -23.43
N LEU A 54 26.64 2.73 -22.72
CA LEU A 54 27.08 3.26 -21.43
C LEU A 54 26.04 2.93 -20.35
N GLY A 55 26.49 2.84 -19.11
CA GLY A 55 25.63 2.71 -17.94
C GLY A 55 26.03 3.68 -16.83
N ILE A 56 25.06 4.21 -16.15
CA ILE A 56 25.24 5.13 -15.01
C ILE A 56 25.00 4.38 -13.70
N LYS A 57 23.97 3.55 -13.62
CA LYS A 57 23.58 2.83 -12.39
C LYS A 57 24.72 1.94 -11.83
N GLN A 58 25.60 1.44 -12.69
CA GLN A 58 26.72 0.56 -12.30
C GLN A 58 27.81 1.28 -11.48
N ILE A 59 27.81 2.62 -11.46
CA ILE A 59 28.73 3.41 -10.61
C ILE A 59 28.38 3.21 -9.14
N THR A 60 27.10 3.00 -8.82
CA THR A 60 26.63 2.68 -7.48
C THR A 60 26.40 1.18 -7.34
N PRO A 61 26.67 0.57 -6.16
CA PRO A 61 26.37 -0.83 -5.92
C PRO A 61 24.89 -1.13 -6.13
N ASP A 62 24.57 -2.36 -6.56
CA ASP A 62 23.20 -2.84 -6.62
C ASP A 62 22.58 -2.81 -5.22
N PRO A 63 21.49 -2.04 -5.00
CA PRO A 63 20.88 -1.90 -3.67
C PRO A 63 20.35 -3.22 -3.11
N TRP A 64 20.07 -4.22 -3.96
CA TRP A 64 19.62 -5.54 -3.54
C TRP A 64 20.72 -6.43 -2.97
N THR A 65 22.00 -6.07 -3.13
CA THR A 65 23.12 -6.85 -2.58
C THR A 65 23.04 -6.97 -1.06
N ASP A 66 22.71 -5.89 -0.37
CA ASP A 66 22.62 -5.81 1.10
C ASP A 66 21.18 -5.72 1.63
N ILE A 67 20.20 -6.10 0.82
CA ILE A 67 18.78 -5.91 1.12
C ILE A 67 18.37 -6.56 2.43
N THR A 68 18.86 -7.74 2.74
CA THR A 68 18.54 -8.50 3.95
C THR A 68 19.00 -7.78 5.22
N SER A 69 20.13 -7.06 5.15
CA SER A 69 20.67 -6.29 6.27
C SER A 69 19.94 -4.95 6.44
N LYS A 70 19.58 -4.29 5.33
CA LYS A 70 18.90 -2.99 5.35
C LYS A 70 17.41 -3.11 5.69
N TYR A 71 16.74 -4.12 5.14
CA TYR A 71 15.29 -4.32 5.23
C TYR A 71 14.94 -5.72 5.74
N PRO A 72 15.36 -6.10 6.96
CA PRO A 72 14.98 -7.37 7.54
C PRO A 72 13.48 -7.45 7.78
N ILE A 73 12.91 -8.65 7.73
CA ILE A 73 11.50 -8.90 8.00
C ILE A 73 11.14 -8.35 9.40
N GLY A 74 10.04 -7.60 9.50
CA GLY A 74 9.60 -6.94 10.72
C GLY A 74 10.19 -5.55 10.97
N SER A 75 11.13 -5.07 10.17
CA SER A 75 11.70 -3.73 10.28
C SER A 75 10.72 -2.67 9.77
N LYS A 76 10.71 -1.51 10.45
CA LYS A 76 9.89 -0.34 10.09
C LYS A 76 10.69 0.63 9.24
N HIS A 77 10.08 1.10 8.17
CA HIS A 77 10.67 2.06 7.25
C HIS A 77 9.63 3.08 6.80
N ASN A 78 10.11 4.21 6.28
CA ASN A 78 9.28 5.21 5.62
C ASN A 78 9.53 5.15 4.12
N GLY A 79 8.47 5.08 3.33
CA GLY A 79 8.56 5.01 1.88
C GLY A 79 7.62 6.00 1.20
N ILE A 80 7.81 6.15 -0.11
CA ILE A 80 7.05 7.08 -0.94
C ILE A 80 6.13 6.30 -1.87
N VAL A 81 4.87 6.69 -1.94
CA VAL A 81 3.87 6.12 -2.87
C VAL A 81 4.24 6.49 -4.30
N ARG A 82 4.55 5.49 -5.13
CA ARG A 82 4.99 5.68 -6.53
C ARG A 82 3.97 5.28 -7.57
N ASN A 83 3.23 4.20 -7.33
CA ASN A 83 2.26 3.70 -8.30
C ASN A 83 1.14 2.91 -7.63
N PHE A 84 -0.05 2.98 -8.23
CA PHE A 84 -1.22 2.19 -7.81
C PHE A 84 -1.49 1.06 -8.79
N THR A 85 -1.92 -0.07 -8.25
CA THR A 85 -2.46 -1.20 -9.00
C THR A 85 -3.83 -1.59 -8.45
N ASN A 86 -4.55 -2.47 -9.17
CA ASN A 86 -5.86 -2.95 -8.71
C ASN A 86 -5.80 -3.81 -7.44
N PHE A 87 -4.62 -4.28 -7.05
CA PHE A 87 -4.41 -5.17 -5.90
C PHE A 87 -3.55 -4.56 -4.80
N GLY A 88 -2.92 -3.42 -5.03
CA GLY A 88 -2.06 -2.79 -4.05
C GLY A 88 -1.38 -1.52 -4.55
N VAL A 89 -0.40 -1.08 -3.79
CA VAL A 89 0.37 0.13 -4.04
C VAL A 89 1.86 -0.14 -3.94
N PHE A 90 2.63 0.37 -4.90
CA PHE A 90 4.08 0.33 -4.88
C PHE A 90 4.65 1.48 -4.06
N ILE A 91 5.48 1.13 -3.10
CA ILE A 91 6.15 2.05 -2.19
C ILE A 91 7.66 1.95 -2.45
N GLU A 92 8.27 3.08 -2.81
CA GLU A 92 9.72 3.19 -2.95
C GLU A 92 10.34 3.50 -1.59
N LEU A 93 11.22 2.64 -1.11
CA LEU A 93 11.98 2.83 0.13
C LEU A 93 13.27 3.61 -0.13
N GLU A 94 13.98 3.24 -1.19
CA GLU A 94 15.13 3.94 -1.74
C GLU A 94 15.24 3.64 -3.25
N GLU A 95 16.15 4.31 -3.94
CA GLU A 95 16.38 4.09 -5.37
C GLU A 95 16.68 2.62 -5.66
N GLY A 96 15.82 1.97 -6.44
CA GLY A 96 15.91 0.57 -6.82
C GLY A 96 15.28 -0.42 -5.83
N ILE A 97 14.77 0.04 -4.68
CA ILE A 97 14.08 -0.78 -3.70
C ILE A 97 12.62 -0.37 -3.61
N ASP A 98 11.77 -1.14 -4.23
CA ASP A 98 10.31 -0.98 -4.20
C ASP A 98 9.66 -2.14 -3.47
N GLY A 99 8.67 -1.85 -2.66
CA GLY A 99 7.83 -2.84 -2.02
C GLY A 99 6.37 -2.68 -2.40
N LEU A 100 5.63 -3.77 -2.33
CA LEU A 100 4.19 -3.80 -2.58
C LEU A 100 3.44 -3.89 -1.27
N VAL A 101 2.52 -2.96 -1.04
CA VAL A 101 1.50 -3.04 0.01
C VAL A 101 0.21 -3.50 -0.62
N TYR A 102 -0.29 -4.67 -0.25
CA TYR A 102 -1.59 -5.15 -0.72
C TYR A 102 -2.73 -4.32 -0.12
N ILE A 103 -3.86 -4.25 -0.81
CA ILE A 103 -5.06 -3.52 -0.35
C ILE A 103 -5.47 -3.97 1.05
N SER A 104 -5.42 -5.27 1.31
CA SER A 104 -5.71 -5.87 2.63
C SER A 104 -4.81 -5.37 3.75
N ASP A 105 -3.62 -4.87 3.42
CA ASP A 105 -2.59 -4.44 4.37
C ASP A 105 -2.51 -2.91 4.53
N LEU A 106 -3.44 -2.17 3.92
CA LEU A 106 -3.53 -0.72 4.03
C LEU A 106 -4.25 -0.24 5.28
N SER A 107 -5.32 -0.92 5.69
CA SER A 107 -6.14 -0.50 6.83
C SER A 107 -6.67 -1.67 7.64
N TRP A 108 -6.71 -1.52 8.97
CA TRP A 108 -7.39 -2.45 9.87
C TRP A 108 -8.91 -2.30 9.86
N THR A 109 -9.41 -1.08 9.66
CA THR A 109 -10.81 -0.72 9.90
C THR A 109 -11.58 -0.47 8.63
N LYS A 110 -10.96 0.20 7.64
CA LYS A 110 -11.60 0.56 6.38
C LYS A 110 -11.53 -0.59 5.37
N LYS A 111 -12.65 -0.88 4.73
CA LYS A 111 -12.72 -1.80 3.59
C LYS A 111 -12.32 -1.04 2.32
N VAL A 112 -11.03 -1.02 2.04
CA VAL A 112 -10.45 -0.33 0.88
C VAL A 112 -10.70 -1.16 -0.38
N LYS A 113 -11.26 -0.55 -1.41
CA LYS A 113 -11.47 -1.19 -2.72
C LYS A 113 -10.33 -0.89 -3.69
N HIS A 114 -9.78 0.31 -3.61
CA HIS A 114 -8.63 0.73 -4.40
C HIS A 114 -7.68 1.60 -3.54
N PRO A 115 -6.35 1.44 -3.67
CA PRO A 115 -5.39 2.16 -2.84
C PRO A 115 -5.51 3.69 -2.89
N SER A 116 -5.94 4.25 -4.01
CA SER A 116 -6.14 5.70 -4.17
C SER A 116 -7.26 6.30 -3.30
N GLU A 117 -8.07 5.45 -2.65
CA GLU A 117 -9.08 5.92 -1.69
C GLU A 117 -8.44 6.42 -0.39
N VAL A 118 -7.27 5.95 -0.05
CA VAL A 118 -6.57 6.23 1.22
C VAL A 118 -5.19 6.85 1.07
N LEU A 119 -4.59 6.77 -0.12
CA LEU A 119 -3.25 7.25 -0.41
C LEU A 119 -3.22 8.08 -1.70
N THR A 120 -2.27 9.00 -1.77
CA THR A 120 -1.99 9.84 -2.95
C THR A 120 -0.57 9.58 -3.45
N LEU A 121 -0.34 9.69 -4.76
CA LEU A 121 1.02 9.61 -5.32
C LEU A 121 1.93 10.66 -4.69
N GLY A 122 3.11 10.24 -4.26
CA GLY A 122 4.09 11.08 -3.57
C GLY A 122 3.93 11.15 -2.05
N ASP A 123 2.87 10.56 -1.48
CA ASP A 123 2.71 10.46 -0.04
C ASP A 123 3.86 9.67 0.59
N LYS A 124 4.29 10.11 1.77
CA LYS A 124 5.22 9.37 2.62
C LYS A 124 4.41 8.56 3.63
N ILE A 125 4.63 7.26 3.67
CA ILE A 125 3.94 6.37 4.61
C ILE A 125 4.93 5.48 5.35
N ASP A 126 4.58 5.16 6.58
CA ASP A 126 5.32 4.15 7.36
C ASP A 126 4.88 2.76 6.96
N VAL A 127 5.83 1.87 6.81
CA VAL A 127 5.61 0.48 6.41
C VAL A 127 6.49 -0.47 7.22
N ILE A 128 6.05 -1.72 7.32
CA ILE A 128 6.83 -2.82 7.92
C ILE A 128 7.10 -3.85 6.82
N VAL A 129 8.31 -4.39 6.79
CA VAL A 129 8.67 -5.49 5.90
C VAL A 129 8.00 -6.78 6.38
N LEU A 130 7.11 -7.33 5.56
CA LEU A 130 6.39 -8.58 5.85
C LEU A 130 7.09 -9.77 5.24
N GLU A 131 7.56 -9.63 4.01
CA GLU A 131 8.23 -10.70 3.26
C GLU A 131 9.32 -10.12 2.35
N LEU A 132 10.39 -10.85 2.18
CA LEU A 132 11.53 -10.48 1.35
C LEU A 132 11.94 -11.66 0.47
N ASP A 133 11.80 -11.49 -0.83
CA ASP A 133 12.31 -12.41 -1.86
C ASP A 133 13.49 -11.74 -2.58
N VAL A 134 14.70 -12.13 -2.19
CA VAL A 134 15.96 -11.58 -2.73
C VAL A 134 16.17 -11.99 -4.19
N GLU A 135 15.86 -13.24 -4.54
CA GLU A 135 16.03 -13.76 -5.89
C GLU A 135 15.06 -13.13 -6.88
N GLY A 136 13.80 -13.04 -6.49
CA GLY A 136 12.75 -12.40 -7.28
C GLY A 136 12.75 -10.88 -7.23
N ARG A 137 13.63 -10.27 -6.41
CA ARG A 137 13.64 -8.82 -6.15
C ARG A 137 12.26 -8.27 -5.79
N LYS A 138 11.59 -8.94 -4.85
CA LYS A 138 10.26 -8.58 -4.37
C LYS A 138 10.26 -8.33 -2.87
N LEU A 139 9.56 -7.29 -2.48
CA LEU A 139 9.41 -6.89 -1.09
C LEU A 139 7.93 -6.67 -0.80
N SER A 140 7.38 -7.44 0.13
CA SER A 140 6.02 -7.26 0.61
C SER A 140 6.04 -6.41 1.87
N LEU A 141 5.23 -5.35 1.85
CA LEU A 141 5.15 -4.37 2.91
C LEU A 141 3.74 -4.34 3.52
N GLY A 142 3.65 -3.96 4.79
CA GLY A 142 2.38 -3.71 5.47
C GLY A 142 2.33 -2.30 6.04
N HIS A 143 1.29 -1.55 5.73
CA HIS A 143 1.07 -0.22 6.31
C HIS A 143 0.27 -0.31 7.61
N LYS A 144 -0.83 -1.06 7.63
CA LYS A 144 -1.67 -1.24 8.82
C LYS A 144 -0.89 -1.78 10.02
N HIS A 145 0.14 -2.61 9.77
CA HIS A 145 0.99 -3.24 10.79
C HIS A 145 1.90 -2.25 11.54
N THR A 146 1.99 -0.99 11.07
CA THR A 146 2.70 0.08 11.78
C THR A 146 1.94 0.58 13.01
N LYS A 147 0.65 0.24 13.10
CA LYS A 147 -0.26 0.59 14.19
C LYS A 147 -0.85 -0.68 14.81
N ASP A 148 -1.20 -0.59 16.08
CA ASP A 148 -1.92 -1.68 16.75
C ASP A 148 -3.25 -1.95 16.03
N ASN A 149 -3.63 -3.24 16.01
CA ASN A 149 -4.91 -3.61 15.43
C ASN A 149 -6.05 -3.18 16.36
N PRO A 150 -6.88 -2.20 15.99
CA PRO A 150 -7.95 -1.72 16.87
C PRO A 150 -9.03 -2.79 17.13
N TRP A 151 -9.13 -3.83 16.28
CA TRP A 151 -10.06 -4.93 16.47
C TRP A 151 -9.73 -5.80 17.68
N ASP A 152 -8.49 -5.77 18.18
CA ASP A 152 -8.10 -6.43 19.43
C ASP A 152 -8.77 -5.78 20.64
N LYS A 153 -8.88 -4.45 20.62
CA LYS A 153 -9.61 -3.68 21.62
C LYS A 153 -11.12 -3.85 21.46
N TYR A 154 -11.61 -3.77 20.21
CA TYR A 154 -13.04 -3.88 19.93
C TYR A 154 -13.62 -5.24 20.26
N GLU A 155 -12.84 -6.31 20.22
CA GLU A 155 -13.26 -7.65 20.65
C GLU A 155 -13.69 -7.67 22.12
N ASN A 156 -13.03 -6.88 22.96
CA ASN A 156 -13.39 -6.71 24.37
C ASN A 156 -14.54 -5.72 24.56
N ASP A 157 -14.50 -4.58 23.86
CA ASP A 157 -15.47 -3.50 23.99
C ASP A 157 -16.87 -3.92 23.46
N PHE A 158 -16.89 -4.72 22.39
CA PHE A 158 -18.10 -5.21 21.71
C PHE A 158 -18.23 -6.73 21.79
N ALA A 159 -17.93 -7.29 22.96
CA ALA A 159 -18.03 -8.73 23.18
C ALA A 159 -19.48 -9.23 22.96
N VAL A 160 -19.61 -10.49 22.53
CA VAL A 160 -20.92 -11.13 22.37
C VAL A 160 -21.70 -11.06 23.67
N ASN A 161 -22.98 -10.73 23.60
CA ASN A 161 -23.92 -10.47 24.70
C ASN A 161 -23.76 -9.13 25.43
N THR A 162 -22.90 -8.21 24.98
CA THR A 162 -22.89 -6.82 25.48
C THR A 162 -23.97 -5.99 24.78
N GLU A 163 -24.47 -4.98 25.49
CA GLU A 163 -25.51 -4.07 25.00
C GLU A 163 -24.93 -2.69 24.76
N HIS A 164 -25.24 -2.10 23.61
CA HIS A 164 -24.75 -0.81 23.21
C HIS A 164 -25.86 0.05 22.63
N LYS A 165 -25.90 1.31 23.05
CA LYS A 165 -26.88 2.27 22.57
C LYS A 165 -26.32 3.03 21.38
N THR A 166 -27.02 2.97 20.26
CA THR A 166 -26.62 3.68 19.04
C THR A 166 -27.81 3.99 18.14
N VAL A 167 -27.54 4.77 17.08
CA VAL A 167 -28.54 5.20 16.11
C VAL A 167 -28.53 4.29 14.88
N LEU A 168 -29.72 3.92 14.40
CA LEU A 168 -29.90 3.17 13.18
C LEU A 168 -29.53 4.04 11.98
N HIS A 169 -28.45 3.65 11.28
CA HIS A 169 -27.88 4.44 10.21
C HIS A 169 -28.63 4.29 8.88
N GLU A 170 -28.85 3.04 8.46
CA GLU A 170 -29.47 2.74 7.18
C GLU A 170 -30.27 1.44 7.24
N ILE A 171 -31.41 1.42 6.52
CA ILE A 171 -32.22 0.22 6.33
C ILE A 171 -31.99 -0.30 4.92
N VAL A 172 -31.70 -1.60 4.82
CA VAL A 172 -31.46 -2.32 3.57
C VAL A 172 -32.43 -3.50 3.47
N ASP A 173 -32.55 -4.12 2.29
CA ASP A 173 -33.52 -5.21 2.03
C ASP A 173 -33.48 -6.38 3.02
N LYS A 174 -32.29 -6.66 3.58
CA LYS A 174 -32.07 -7.83 4.48
C LYS A 174 -31.99 -7.46 5.96
N GLY A 175 -32.10 -6.20 6.31
CA GLY A 175 -31.95 -5.71 7.68
C GLY A 175 -31.59 -4.24 7.75
N ALA A 176 -30.77 -3.89 8.71
CA ALA A 176 -30.28 -2.52 8.89
C ALA A 176 -28.79 -2.51 9.26
N THR A 177 -28.18 -1.35 9.11
CA THR A 177 -26.82 -1.08 9.57
C THR A 177 -26.84 -0.05 10.70
N ILE A 178 -26.03 -0.31 11.71
CA ILE A 178 -25.79 0.59 12.83
C ILE A 178 -24.29 0.85 12.95
N HIS A 179 -23.92 2.03 13.40
CA HIS A 179 -22.53 2.43 13.62
C HIS A 179 -22.31 2.60 15.12
N PHE A 180 -21.40 1.84 15.68
CA PHE A 180 -21.00 2.04 17.08
C PHE A 180 -19.93 3.14 17.21
N ASN A 181 -19.04 3.23 16.21
CA ASN A 181 -18.05 4.29 16.07
C ASN A 181 -17.70 4.46 14.58
N GLU A 182 -16.70 5.26 14.24
CA GLU A 182 -16.25 5.50 12.85
C GLU A 182 -15.75 4.22 12.16
N ASP A 183 -15.28 3.23 12.92
CA ASP A 183 -14.63 2.03 12.42
C ASP A 183 -15.52 0.78 12.50
N ILE A 184 -16.48 0.74 13.44
CA ILE A 184 -17.32 -0.42 13.70
C ILE A 184 -18.75 -0.20 13.22
N THR A 185 -19.08 -0.95 12.19
CA THR A 185 -20.45 -1.07 11.69
C THR A 185 -20.98 -2.47 11.99
N ALA A 186 -22.16 -2.55 12.56
CA ALA A 186 -22.85 -3.82 12.76
C ALA A 186 -24.08 -3.96 11.86
N PHE A 187 -24.40 -5.19 11.53
CA PHE A 187 -25.58 -5.53 10.78
C PHE A 187 -26.68 -6.06 11.72
N VAL A 188 -27.88 -5.54 11.57
CA VAL A 188 -29.08 -5.99 12.29
C VAL A 188 -29.99 -6.69 11.29
N PRO A 189 -30.15 -8.03 11.39
CA PRO A 189 -31.04 -8.77 10.49
C PRO A 189 -32.51 -8.31 10.64
N LEU A 190 -33.28 -8.39 9.58
CA LEU A 190 -34.72 -8.01 9.55
C LEU A 190 -35.52 -8.60 10.70
N ARG A 191 -35.26 -9.86 11.08
CA ARG A 191 -35.91 -10.57 12.17
C ARG A 191 -35.63 -9.97 13.56
N HIS A 192 -34.62 -9.13 13.68
CA HIS A 192 -34.18 -8.46 14.92
C HIS A 192 -34.46 -6.96 14.88
N MET A 193 -35.26 -6.47 13.92
CA MET A 193 -35.64 -5.06 13.80
C MET A 193 -36.98 -4.73 14.48
N GLU A 194 -37.62 -5.73 15.08
CA GLU A 194 -38.87 -5.55 15.81
C GLU A 194 -38.59 -5.28 17.28
N LYS A 195 -39.20 -4.22 17.81
CA LYS A 195 -39.08 -3.81 19.20
C LYS A 195 -39.97 -4.68 20.08
N GLU A 196 -39.78 -4.64 21.39
CA GLU A 196 -40.60 -5.31 22.38
C GLU A 196 -42.10 -4.95 22.32
N ASP A 197 -42.40 -3.71 21.82
CA ASP A 197 -43.78 -3.23 21.63
C ASP A 197 -44.41 -3.66 20.29
N GLY A 198 -43.68 -4.41 19.46
CA GLY A 198 -44.12 -4.88 18.15
C GLY A 198 -43.95 -3.85 17.03
N SER A 199 -43.42 -2.67 17.31
CA SER A 199 -43.09 -1.68 16.28
C SER A 199 -41.73 -1.97 15.64
N LYS A 200 -41.51 -1.51 14.39
CA LYS A 200 -40.23 -1.68 13.71
C LYS A 200 -39.33 -0.45 13.95
N LEU A 201 -38.04 -0.73 14.05
CA LEU A 201 -37.01 0.30 14.08
C LEU A 201 -37.04 1.13 12.80
N VAL A 202 -36.83 2.44 12.93
CA VAL A 202 -36.77 3.38 11.80
C VAL A 202 -35.41 4.03 11.70
N LYS A 203 -35.05 4.48 10.48
CA LYS A 203 -33.80 5.18 10.23
C LYS A 203 -33.70 6.43 11.10
N GLY A 204 -32.55 6.62 11.74
CA GLY A 204 -32.26 7.75 12.62
C GLY A 204 -32.76 7.56 14.06
N GLU A 205 -33.38 6.44 14.35
CA GLU A 205 -33.84 6.13 15.71
C GLU A 205 -32.70 5.58 16.57
N GLU A 206 -32.63 6.04 17.81
CA GLU A 206 -31.68 5.55 18.81
C GLU A 206 -32.32 4.37 19.57
N ALA A 207 -31.61 3.25 19.58
CA ALA A 207 -32.01 2.05 20.29
C ALA A 207 -30.82 1.36 20.94
N THR A 208 -31.11 0.45 21.87
CA THR A 208 -30.12 -0.43 22.46
C THR A 208 -30.03 -1.73 21.68
N PHE A 209 -28.84 -2.08 21.25
CA PHE A 209 -28.58 -3.29 20.48
C PHE A 209 -27.64 -4.21 21.25
N LYS A 210 -27.94 -5.49 21.23
CA LYS A 210 -27.12 -6.54 21.81
C LYS A 210 -26.24 -7.18 20.72
N ILE A 211 -24.96 -7.31 20.99
CA ILE A 211 -24.04 -8.00 20.08
C ILE A 211 -24.33 -9.51 20.13
N ILE A 212 -24.65 -10.09 18.98
CA ILE A 212 -24.92 -11.54 18.84
C ILE A 212 -23.82 -12.29 18.11
N GLU A 213 -23.01 -11.60 17.29
CA GLU A 213 -21.84 -12.16 16.62
C GLU A 213 -20.75 -11.08 16.51
N PHE A 214 -19.52 -11.43 16.84
CA PHE A 214 -18.34 -10.61 16.60
C PHE A 214 -17.27 -11.47 15.91
N ASN A 215 -16.92 -11.11 14.68
CA ASN A 215 -15.91 -11.81 13.89
C ASN A 215 -14.81 -10.85 13.46
N LYS A 216 -13.66 -10.99 14.12
CA LYS A 216 -12.48 -10.16 13.92
C LYS A 216 -11.83 -10.37 12.54
N GLU A 217 -11.78 -11.62 12.07
CA GLU A 217 -11.13 -11.96 10.78
C GLU A 217 -11.90 -11.35 9.61
N PHE A 218 -13.21 -11.49 9.61
CA PHE A 218 -14.06 -10.93 8.55
C PHE A 218 -14.53 -9.49 8.81
N LYS A 219 -14.09 -8.88 9.92
CA LYS A 219 -14.52 -7.55 10.35
C LYS A 219 -16.05 -7.41 10.35
N ARG A 220 -16.72 -8.41 10.89
CA ARG A 220 -18.16 -8.52 10.88
C ARG A 220 -18.72 -8.51 12.30
N VAL A 221 -19.67 -7.63 12.52
CA VAL A 221 -20.44 -7.55 13.77
C VAL A 221 -21.92 -7.69 13.43
N VAL A 222 -22.63 -8.51 14.18
CA VAL A 222 -24.08 -8.66 14.06
C VAL A 222 -24.71 -8.34 15.40
N ALA A 223 -25.78 -7.55 15.36
CA ALA A 223 -26.50 -7.11 16.55
C ALA A 223 -28.01 -7.41 16.44
N SER A 224 -28.68 -7.43 17.57
CA SER A 224 -30.11 -7.65 17.70
C SER A 224 -30.74 -6.58 18.57
#